data_2d24aa89c935e49e8922f8169a3d26f9
#
_entry.id   2d24aa89c935e49e8922f8169a3d26f9
#
_cell.length_a   1.000
_cell.length_b   1.000
_cell.length_c   1.000
_cell.angle_alpha   90.00
_cell.angle_beta   90.00
_cell.angle_gamma   90.00
#
_symmetry.space_group_name_H-M   'P 1'
#
loop_
_entity.id
_entity.type
_entity.pdbx_description
1 polymer ?
#
loop_
_entity_poly.entity_id
_entity_poly.type
_entity_poly.pdbx_seq_one_letter_code
_entity_poly.pdbx_strand_id
1 'polypeptide(L)'
;MKIKIFTSFIIPAIILSLFFFGLKNTNNYNTLNLVGNKIDNIELNGLENNKKILIGNLLSNNYTLINFWASWCLPCRAEHKFLLSLKKNEDLKILGINFKDKKINSINFLEELGDPYHFLAEDKSGKVSVKLGIYGVPESILVDKNFIIIKKFIGPISNSDYNDIIKIINN
;
A
#
# COMPACT_ATOMS: atom_id res chain seq x y z
N MET A 1 33.34 26.48 -37.93
CA MET A 1 33.05 26.96 -36.56
C MET A 1 31.54 27.16 -36.30
N LYS A 2 30.75 27.62 -37.26
CA LYS A 2 29.28 27.84 -37.06
C LYS A 2 28.44 26.57 -36.84
N ILE A 3 28.82 25.43 -37.45
CA ILE A 3 28.06 24.15 -37.32
C ILE A 3 28.15 23.59 -35.89
N LYS A 4 29.33 23.69 -35.21
CA LYS A 4 29.46 23.19 -33.85
C LYS A 4 28.61 23.95 -32.80
N ILE A 5 28.39 25.25 -33.06
CA ILE A 5 27.56 26.09 -32.19
C ILE A 5 26.06 25.70 -32.34
N PHE A 6 25.65 25.42 -33.57
CA PHE A 6 24.24 25.06 -33.88
C PHE A 6 23.86 23.70 -33.27
N THR A 7 24.74 22.70 -33.32
CA THR A 7 24.52 21.38 -32.70
C THR A 7 24.49 21.44 -31.18
N SER A 8 25.24 22.41 -30.58
CA SER A 8 25.27 22.60 -29.13
C SER A 8 23.94 23.04 -28.51
N PHE A 9 23.05 23.67 -29.29
CA PHE A 9 21.71 24.09 -28.83
C PHE A 9 20.60 23.13 -29.26
N ILE A 10 20.75 22.44 -30.38
CA ILE A 10 19.74 21.52 -30.91
C ILE A 10 19.64 20.26 -30.00
N ILE A 11 20.76 19.68 -29.58
CA ILE A 11 20.75 18.47 -28.76
C ILE A 11 20.04 18.69 -27.42
N PRO A 12 20.37 19.73 -26.61
CA PRO A 12 19.62 20.02 -25.39
C PRO A 12 18.13 20.30 -25.63
N ALA A 13 17.79 21.01 -26.71
CA ALA A 13 16.38 21.28 -27.04
C ALA A 13 15.59 20.00 -27.37
N ILE A 14 16.20 19.05 -28.09
CA ILE A 14 15.59 17.74 -28.38
C ILE A 14 15.42 16.93 -27.07
N ILE A 15 16.45 16.91 -26.20
CA ILE A 15 16.37 16.21 -24.92
C ILE A 15 15.26 16.81 -24.04
N LEU A 16 15.18 18.15 -23.97
CA LEU A 16 14.14 18.85 -23.21
C LEU A 16 12.74 18.54 -23.75
N SER A 17 12.62 18.52 -25.08
CA SER A 17 11.36 18.20 -25.78
C SER A 17 10.94 16.75 -25.49
N LEU A 18 11.85 15.78 -25.60
CA LEU A 18 11.57 14.38 -25.30
C LEU A 18 11.18 14.19 -23.82
N PHE A 19 11.85 14.91 -22.92
CA PHE A 19 11.53 14.90 -21.49
C PHE A 19 10.14 15.48 -21.24
N PHE A 20 9.83 16.61 -21.86
CA PHE A 20 8.52 17.26 -21.71
C PHE A 20 7.38 16.43 -22.28
N PHE A 21 7.57 15.80 -23.45
CA PHE A 21 6.59 14.88 -24.05
C PHE A 21 6.49 13.58 -23.26
N GLY A 22 7.61 13.06 -22.73
CA GLY A 22 7.63 11.87 -21.89
C GLY A 22 6.87 12.07 -20.57
N LEU A 23 7.03 13.23 -19.93
CA LEU A 23 6.30 13.58 -18.71
C LEU A 23 4.79 13.79 -18.94
N LYS A 24 4.40 14.23 -20.13
CA LYS A 24 2.99 14.44 -20.47
C LYS A 24 2.24 13.13 -20.73
N ASN A 25 2.97 12.04 -20.98
CA ASN A 25 2.41 10.71 -21.24
C ASN A 25 2.43 9.86 -19.96
N THR A 26 1.98 10.43 -18.83
CA THR A 26 1.71 9.64 -17.64
C THR A 26 0.51 8.74 -17.95
N ASN A 27 0.79 7.48 -18.23
CA ASN A 27 -0.23 6.45 -18.15
C ASN A 27 -0.77 6.50 -16.72
N ASN A 28 -1.98 7.02 -16.55
CA ASN A 28 -2.70 6.91 -15.30
C ASN A 28 -2.89 5.40 -15.04
N TYR A 29 -1.99 4.82 -14.25
CA TYR A 29 -2.18 3.48 -13.72
C TYR A 29 -3.42 3.51 -12.86
N ASN A 30 -4.55 3.19 -13.47
CA ASN A 30 -5.85 3.20 -12.80
C ASN A 30 -5.97 1.91 -11.97
N THR A 31 -5.38 1.92 -10.80
CA THR A 31 -5.46 0.80 -9.85
C THR A 31 -6.84 0.70 -9.20
N LEU A 32 -7.74 1.65 -9.48
CA LEU A 32 -9.14 1.61 -9.06
C LEU A 32 -9.92 0.49 -9.80
N ASN A 33 -9.40 -0.02 -10.93
CA ASN A 33 -9.98 -1.19 -11.62
C ASN A 33 -9.94 -2.48 -10.78
N LEU A 34 -9.28 -2.46 -9.63
CA LEU A 34 -9.28 -3.60 -8.70
C LEU A 34 -10.56 -3.67 -7.84
N VAL A 35 -11.27 -2.56 -7.68
CA VAL A 35 -12.52 -2.52 -6.91
C VAL A 35 -13.57 -3.42 -7.59
N GLY A 36 -14.23 -4.25 -6.79
CA GLY A 36 -15.16 -5.28 -7.28
C GLY A 36 -14.49 -6.61 -7.63
N ASN A 37 -13.16 -6.68 -7.74
CA ASN A 37 -12.46 -7.93 -8.00
C ASN A 37 -12.18 -8.69 -6.70
N LYS A 38 -12.16 -10.00 -6.82
CA LYS A 38 -11.80 -10.89 -5.71
C LYS A 38 -10.28 -11.01 -5.60
N ILE A 39 -9.76 -10.91 -4.38
CA ILE A 39 -8.35 -11.19 -4.10
C ILE A 39 -8.12 -12.70 -4.11
N ASP A 40 -7.06 -13.15 -4.81
CA ASP A 40 -6.61 -14.53 -4.74
C ASP A 40 -6.18 -14.90 -3.32
N ASN A 41 -6.31 -16.20 -3.00
CA ASN A 41 -5.76 -16.71 -1.75
C ASN A 41 -4.23 -16.79 -1.83
N ILE A 42 -3.58 -15.73 -1.33
CA ILE A 42 -2.12 -15.55 -1.41
C ILE A 42 -1.49 -16.05 -0.11
N GLU A 43 -0.37 -16.77 -0.27
CA GLU A 43 0.46 -17.17 0.85
C GLU A 43 1.42 -16.03 1.24
N LEU A 44 1.43 -15.69 2.53
CA LEU A 44 2.30 -14.70 3.14
C LEU A 44 3.23 -15.36 4.16
N ASN A 45 4.38 -14.75 4.42
CA ASN A 45 5.23 -15.11 5.56
C ASN A 45 4.88 -14.21 6.73
N GLY A 46 4.63 -14.80 7.90
CA GLY A 46 4.44 -14.04 9.14
C GLY A 46 5.71 -13.28 9.52
N LEU A 47 5.58 -12.02 9.91
CA LEU A 47 6.71 -11.15 10.24
C LEU A 47 7.50 -11.69 11.44
N GLU A 48 6.84 -12.21 12.46
CA GLU A 48 7.50 -12.63 13.71
C GLU A 48 8.10 -14.02 13.64
N ASN A 49 7.39 -14.98 13.08
CA ASN A 49 7.68 -16.42 13.21
C ASN A 49 7.98 -17.14 11.91
N ASN A 50 8.02 -16.42 10.77
CA ASN A 50 8.20 -16.96 9.42
C ASN A 50 7.18 -18.07 9.04
N LYS A 51 6.10 -18.24 9.81
CA LYS A 51 5.05 -19.19 9.46
C LYS A 51 4.31 -18.70 8.22
N LYS A 52 4.02 -19.63 7.32
CA LYS A 52 3.20 -19.35 6.16
C LYS A 52 1.76 -19.15 6.56
N ILE A 53 1.17 -18.07 6.10
CA ILE A 53 -0.19 -17.66 6.39
C ILE A 53 -0.91 -17.48 5.06
N LEU A 54 -2.02 -18.17 4.88
CA LEU A 54 -2.91 -17.91 3.76
C LEU A 54 -3.81 -16.72 4.10
N ILE A 55 -3.90 -15.73 3.25
CA ILE A 55 -4.78 -14.56 3.45
C ILE A 55 -6.20 -15.03 3.80
N GLY A 56 -6.69 -16.08 3.13
CA GLY A 56 -7.99 -16.66 3.36
C GLY A 56 -8.28 -17.11 4.79
N ASN A 57 -7.28 -17.55 5.49
CA ASN A 57 -7.44 -18.00 6.87
C ASN A 57 -7.51 -16.82 7.87
N LEU A 58 -7.17 -15.61 7.44
CA LEU A 58 -7.17 -14.40 8.27
C LEU A 58 -8.51 -13.64 8.22
N LEU A 59 -9.35 -13.94 7.21
CA LEU A 59 -10.56 -13.19 6.92
C LEU A 59 -11.79 -13.88 7.51
N SER A 60 -11.90 -13.90 8.82
CA SER A 60 -13.09 -14.44 9.51
C SER A 60 -14.13 -13.37 9.86
N ASN A 61 -13.83 -12.10 9.66
CA ASN A 61 -14.67 -10.96 10.01
C ASN A 61 -15.40 -10.38 8.80
N ASN A 62 -16.35 -9.46 9.06
CA ASN A 62 -17.12 -8.81 8.01
C ASN A 62 -16.24 -8.04 7.03
N TYR A 63 -15.17 -7.36 7.57
CA TYR A 63 -14.25 -6.55 6.77
C TYR A 63 -12.80 -6.76 7.19
N THR A 64 -11.89 -6.64 6.22
CA THR A 64 -10.45 -6.62 6.49
C THR A 64 -9.79 -5.46 5.74
N LEU A 65 -9.03 -4.65 6.48
CA LEU A 65 -8.15 -3.64 5.90
C LEU A 65 -6.75 -4.24 5.75
N ILE A 66 -6.28 -4.39 4.52
CA ILE A 66 -4.93 -4.83 4.21
C ILE A 66 -4.09 -3.57 3.99
N ASN A 67 -3.21 -3.26 4.92
CA ASN A 67 -2.35 -2.08 4.88
C ASN A 67 -0.92 -2.48 4.55
N PHE A 68 -0.34 -1.83 3.54
CA PHE A 68 1.04 -2.00 3.10
C PHE A 68 1.88 -0.87 3.65
N TRP A 69 2.90 -1.21 4.44
CA TRP A 69 3.68 -0.26 5.21
C TRP A 69 5.16 -0.64 5.31
N ALA A 70 5.99 0.31 5.76
CA ALA A 70 7.38 0.06 6.09
C ALA A 70 7.87 1.01 7.20
N SER A 71 8.88 0.60 7.96
CA SER A 71 9.46 1.44 9.01
C SER A 71 10.16 2.69 8.47
N TRP A 72 10.73 2.61 7.28
CA TRP A 72 11.40 3.73 6.58
C TRP A 72 10.43 4.71 5.91
N CYS A 73 9.12 4.42 5.92
CA CYS A 73 8.09 5.20 5.25
C CYS A 73 7.54 6.30 6.17
N LEU A 74 7.91 7.55 5.96
CA LEU A 74 7.45 8.68 6.78
C LEU A 74 5.92 8.90 6.70
N PRO A 75 5.25 8.81 5.52
CA PRO A 75 3.79 8.90 5.45
C PRO A 75 3.08 7.75 6.20
N CYS A 76 3.68 6.54 6.30
CA CYS A 76 3.12 5.45 7.08
C CYS A 76 3.04 5.80 8.57
N ARG A 77 4.04 6.54 9.08
CA ARG A 77 4.04 7.05 10.45
C ARG A 77 2.90 8.06 10.67
N ALA A 78 2.57 8.87 9.66
CA ALA A 78 1.50 9.85 9.77
C ALA A 78 0.09 9.21 9.84
N GLU A 79 -0.16 8.11 9.12
CA GLU A 79 -1.44 7.39 9.15
C GLU A 79 -1.63 6.51 10.39
N HIS A 80 -0.56 6.17 11.08
CA HIS A 80 -0.53 5.14 12.14
C HIS A 80 -1.59 5.34 13.23
N LYS A 81 -1.83 6.59 13.63
CA LYS A 81 -2.87 6.96 14.61
C LYS A 81 -4.29 6.56 14.16
N PHE A 82 -4.56 6.63 12.85
CA PHE A 82 -5.87 6.23 12.31
C PHE A 82 -6.02 4.71 12.32
N LEU A 83 -4.94 3.98 11.99
CA LEU A 83 -4.93 2.51 12.08
C LEU A 83 -5.15 2.03 13.52
N LEU A 84 -4.50 2.65 14.52
CA LEU A 84 -4.74 2.37 15.94
C LEU A 84 -6.19 2.63 16.36
N SER A 85 -6.81 3.67 15.80
CA SER A 85 -8.23 3.96 16.05
C SER A 85 -9.15 2.94 15.38
N LEU A 86 -8.86 2.54 14.13
CA LEU A 86 -9.60 1.53 13.38
C LEU A 86 -9.52 0.14 14.04
N LYS A 87 -8.39 -0.21 14.65
CA LYS A 87 -8.20 -1.50 15.36
C LYS A 87 -9.25 -1.75 16.44
N LYS A 88 -9.83 -0.71 17.01
CA LYS A 88 -10.83 -0.80 18.09
C LYS A 88 -12.20 -1.27 17.61
N ASN A 89 -12.43 -1.29 16.29
CA ASN A 89 -13.70 -1.74 15.72
C ASN A 89 -13.71 -3.27 15.60
N GLU A 90 -14.71 -3.93 16.17
CA GLU A 90 -14.82 -5.40 16.21
C GLU A 90 -15.11 -6.03 14.86
N ASP A 91 -15.81 -5.31 13.98
CA ASP A 91 -16.17 -5.77 12.63
C ASP A 91 -15.01 -5.66 11.61
N LEU A 92 -13.92 -4.98 11.99
CA LEU A 92 -12.76 -4.76 11.15
C LEU A 92 -11.53 -5.51 11.68
N LYS A 93 -10.89 -6.30 10.84
CA LYS A 93 -9.53 -6.78 11.10
C LYS A 93 -8.54 -6.01 10.25
N ILE A 94 -7.33 -5.79 10.78
CA ILE A 94 -6.25 -5.12 10.05
C ILE A 94 -5.11 -6.11 9.87
N LEU A 95 -4.77 -6.36 8.60
CA LEU A 95 -3.59 -7.12 8.19
C LEU A 95 -2.50 -6.13 7.76
N GLY A 96 -1.39 -6.09 8.48
CA GLY A 96 -0.22 -5.31 8.07
C GLY A 96 0.73 -6.15 7.22
N ILE A 97 1.02 -5.70 6.01
CA ILE A 97 2.04 -6.31 5.14
C ILE A 97 3.25 -5.37 5.10
N ASN A 98 4.32 -5.79 5.76
CA ASN A 98 5.56 -5.03 5.82
C ASN A 98 6.36 -5.19 4.52
N PHE A 99 6.57 -4.08 3.81
CA PHE A 99 7.08 -4.04 2.44
C PHE A 99 8.58 -3.73 2.41
N LYS A 100 9.39 -4.67 1.89
CA LYS A 100 10.84 -4.48 1.62
C LYS A 100 11.57 -3.82 2.78
N ASP A 101 11.39 -4.36 3.98
CA ASP A 101 11.93 -3.79 5.21
C ASP A 101 12.80 -4.80 5.97
N LYS A 102 13.54 -4.32 6.94
CA LYS A 102 14.30 -5.15 7.88
C LYS A 102 13.41 -5.45 9.09
N LYS A 103 13.25 -6.72 9.42
CA LYS A 103 12.42 -7.18 10.55
C LYS A 103 12.65 -6.38 11.84
N ILE A 104 13.93 -6.15 12.19
CA ILE A 104 14.25 -5.42 13.43
C ILE A 104 13.71 -3.97 13.40
N ASN A 105 13.80 -3.28 12.24
CA ASN A 105 13.31 -1.91 12.12
C ASN A 105 11.77 -1.89 12.19
N SER A 106 11.11 -2.89 11.59
CA SER A 106 9.66 -3.02 11.64
C SER A 106 9.16 -3.24 13.06
N ILE A 107 9.85 -4.09 13.84
CA ILE A 107 9.52 -4.33 15.25
C ILE A 107 9.70 -3.05 16.05
N ASN A 108 10.86 -2.38 15.96
CA ASN A 108 11.12 -1.13 16.66
C ASN A 108 10.09 -0.04 16.34
N PHE A 109 9.63 0.03 15.08
CA PHE A 109 8.59 0.96 14.66
C PHE A 109 7.26 0.70 15.39
N LEU A 110 6.86 -0.58 15.51
CA LEU A 110 5.63 -0.96 16.20
C LEU A 110 5.74 -0.82 17.72
N GLU A 111 6.93 -1.07 18.30
CA GLU A 111 7.18 -0.83 19.73
C GLU A 111 7.11 0.66 20.07
N GLU A 112 7.61 1.54 19.19
CA GLU A 112 7.58 3.00 19.38
C GLU A 112 6.16 3.58 19.26
N LEU A 113 5.38 3.15 18.25
CA LEU A 113 4.11 3.77 17.89
C LEU A 113 2.87 2.99 18.33
N GLY A 114 3.05 1.78 18.86
CA GLY A 114 1.99 0.80 19.11
C GLY A 114 1.72 -0.07 17.90
N ASP A 115 1.12 -1.24 18.09
CA ASP A 115 0.77 -2.18 17.02
C ASP A 115 -0.71 -2.05 16.64
N PRO A 116 -1.05 -1.54 15.43
CA PRO A 116 -2.42 -1.44 14.97
C PRO A 116 -2.93 -2.72 14.31
N TYR A 117 -2.09 -3.73 14.12
CA TYR A 117 -2.41 -4.91 13.32
C TYR A 117 -2.97 -6.05 14.17
N HIS A 118 -3.86 -6.84 13.59
CA HIS A 118 -4.32 -8.12 14.14
C HIS A 118 -3.45 -9.26 13.60
N PHE A 119 -2.93 -9.07 12.39
CA PHE A 119 -2.03 -10.00 11.72
C PHE A 119 -0.89 -9.21 11.06
N LEU A 120 0.32 -9.73 11.21
CA LEU A 120 1.53 -9.14 10.62
C LEU A 120 2.19 -10.12 9.68
N ALA A 121 2.39 -9.68 8.45
CA ALA A 121 3.11 -10.41 7.41
C ALA A 121 4.25 -9.57 6.82
N GLU A 122 5.19 -10.22 6.13
CA GLU A 122 6.27 -9.56 5.42
C GLU A 122 6.24 -9.87 3.92
N ASP A 123 6.60 -8.87 3.12
CA ASP A 123 6.85 -9.00 1.68
C ASP A 123 8.24 -8.47 1.34
N LYS A 124 9.27 -9.26 1.67
CA LYS A 124 10.68 -8.91 1.43
C LYS A 124 11.00 -8.60 -0.03
N SER A 125 10.32 -9.29 -0.93
CA SER A 125 10.56 -9.14 -2.38
C SER A 125 9.71 -8.06 -3.05
N GLY A 126 8.59 -7.66 -2.42
CA GLY A 126 7.57 -6.81 -3.00
C GLY A 126 6.66 -7.53 -4.01
N LYS A 127 6.80 -8.85 -4.18
CA LYS A 127 6.01 -9.61 -5.17
C LYS A 127 4.54 -9.68 -4.82
N VAL A 128 4.23 -9.86 -3.53
CA VAL A 128 2.85 -9.91 -3.05
C VAL A 128 2.18 -8.57 -3.24
N SER A 129 2.86 -7.49 -2.87
CA SER A 129 2.37 -6.11 -3.07
C SER A 129 2.04 -5.84 -4.53
N VAL A 130 2.96 -6.15 -5.45
CA VAL A 130 2.72 -5.98 -6.90
C VAL A 130 1.55 -6.84 -7.39
N LYS A 131 1.44 -8.11 -6.93
CA LYS A 131 0.31 -8.98 -7.30
C LYS A 131 -1.04 -8.42 -6.84
N LEU A 132 -1.06 -7.70 -5.71
CA LEU A 132 -2.24 -7.02 -5.18
C LEU A 132 -2.41 -5.58 -5.74
N GLY A 133 -1.64 -5.23 -6.76
CA GLY A 133 -1.72 -3.93 -7.43
C GLY A 133 -1.23 -2.75 -6.59
N ILE A 134 -0.32 -3.01 -5.64
CA ILE A 134 0.31 -2.00 -4.80
C ILE A 134 1.61 -1.53 -5.45
N TYR A 135 1.77 -0.22 -5.58
CA TYR A 135 2.91 0.40 -6.24
C TYR A 135 3.85 1.12 -5.28
N GLY A 136 3.39 1.39 -4.07
CA GLY A 136 4.16 2.07 -3.06
C GLY A 136 3.59 1.90 -1.65
N VAL A 137 4.23 2.51 -0.67
CA VAL A 137 3.75 2.55 0.71
C VAL A 137 3.63 4.00 1.19
N PRO A 138 2.57 4.33 1.95
CA PRO A 138 1.50 3.43 2.33
C PRO A 138 0.41 3.31 1.26
N GLU A 139 -0.17 2.15 1.13
CA GLU A 139 -1.43 1.92 0.43
C GLU A 139 -2.27 0.93 1.22
N SER A 140 -3.60 1.02 1.12
CA SER A 140 -4.51 0.11 1.81
C SER A 140 -5.62 -0.39 0.90
N ILE A 141 -6.06 -1.63 1.12
CA ILE A 141 -7.18 -2.26 0.44
C ILE A 141 -8.19 -2.71 1.49
N LEU A 142 -9.43 -2.24 1.39
CA LEU A 142 -10.54 -2.73 2.20
C LEU A 142 -11.27 -3.83 1.43
N VAL A 143 -11.40 -5.01 2.05
CA VAL A 143 -12.11 -6.15 1.48
C VAL A 143 -13.24 -6.61 2.39
N ASP A 144 -14.27 -7.22 1.79
CA ASP A 144 -15.35 -7.88 2.51
C ASP A 144 -14.98 -9.33 2.90
N LYS A 145 -15.91 -10.03 3.57
CA LYS A 145 -15.78 -11.45 3.96
C LYS A 145 -15.61 -12.43 2.80
N ASN A 146 -15.94 -12.03 1.57
CA ASN A 146 -15.81 -12.83 0.35
C ASN A 146 -14.51 -12.54 -0.41
N PHE A 147 -13.63 -11.69 0.13
CA PHE A 147 -12.38 -11.21 -0.48
C PHE A 147 -12.59 -10.25 -1.66
N ILE A 148 -13.76 -9.65 -1.77
CA ILE A 148 -14.02 -8.65 -2.80
C ILE A 148 -13.48 -7.31 -2.33
N ILE A 149 -12.69 -6.67 -3.17
CA ILE A 149 -12.15 -5.33 -2.91
C ILE A 149 -13.29 -4.32 -2.97
N ILE A 150 -13.58 -3.68 -1.83
CA ILE A 150 -14.60 -2.65 -1.72
C ILE A 150 -14.01 -1.28 -2.04
N LYS A 151 -12.81 -1.01 -1.51
CA LYS A 151 -12.14 0.28 -1.70
C LYS A 151 -10.63 0.13 -1.61
N LYS A 152 -9.94 0.94 -2.39
CA LYS A 152 -8.48 1.10 -2.33
C LYS A 152 -8.13 2.53 -1.93
N PHE A 153 -7.17 2.67 -1.03
CA PHE A 153 -6.63 3.94 -0.56
C PHE A 153 -5.17 4.03 -1.01
N ILE A 154 -4.86 5.09 -1.76
CA ILE A 154 -3.51 5.36 -2.28
C ILE A 154 -2.91 6.49 -1.47
N GLY A 155 -1.75 6.24 -0.85
CA GLY A 155 -1.15 7.15 0.12
C GLY A 155 -1.68 6.94 1.54
N PRO A 156 -1.30 7.81 2.48
CA PRO A 156 -1.63 7.65 3.89
C PRO A 156 -3.13 7.85 4.15
N ILE A 157 -3.71 6.98 4.98
CA ILE A 157 -5.08 7.11 5.48
C ILE A 157 -5.24 8.48 6.13
N SER A 158 -6.11 9.31 5.56
CA SER A 158 -6.49 10.62 6.06
C SER A 158 -7.69 10.54 7.01
N ASN A 159 -8.07 11.66 7.61
CA ASN A 159 -9.30 11.74 8.42
C ASN A 159 -10.56 11.45 7.58
N SER A 160 -10.57 11.87 6.31
CA SER A 160 -11.67 11.56 5.38
C SER A 160 -11.75 10.06 5.11
N ASP A 161 -10.59 9.41 4.84
CA ASP A 161 -10.54 7.97 4.57
C ASP A 161 -10.95 7.16 5.79
N TYR A 162 -10.53 7.57 6.99
CA TYR A 162 -10.97 6.98 8.25
C TYR A 162 -12.50 6.99 8.37
N ASN A 163 -13.13 8.15 8.15
CA ASN A 163 -14.59 8.30 8.23
C ASN A 163 -15.30 7.46 7.17
N ASP A 164 -14.73 7.37 5.96
CA ASP A 164 -15.27 6.52 4.89
C ASP A 164 -15.22 5.04 5.27
N ILE A 165 -14.09 4.57 5.84
CA ILE A 165 -13.97 3.19 6.33
C ILE A 165 -15.03 2.92 7.39
N ILE A 166 -15.16 3.78 8.40
CA ILE A 166 -16.16 3.63 9.48
C ILE A 166 -17.58 3.59 8.91
N LYS A 167 -17.88 4.43 7.93
CA LYS A 167 -19.19 4.42 7.27
C LYS A 167 -19.47 3.11 6.53
N ILE A 168 -18.48 2.55 5.86
CA ILE A 168 -18.63 1.29 5.11
C ILE A 168 -18.87 0.11 6.05
N ILE A 169 -18.10 0.03 7.16
CA ILE A 169 -18.17 -1.11 8.08
C ILE A 169 -19.40 -1.08 8.99
N ASN A 170 -20.08 0.07 9.14
CA ASN A 170 -21.28 0.22 9.96
C ASN A 170 -22.60 0.12 9.14
N ASN A 171 -22.52 -0.07 7.81
CA ASN A 171 -23.68 -0.27 6.94
C ASN A 171 -23.90 -1.77 6.68
#